data_c95ad44f5d4904b196d5d6c41977fa70
#
_entry.id   c95ad44f5d4904b196d5d6c41977fa70
#
_cell.length_a   1.000
_cell.length_b   1.000
_cell.length_c   1.000
_cell.angle_alpha   90.00
_cell.angle_beta   90.00
_cell.angle_gamma   90.00
#
_symmetry.space_group_name_H-M   'P 1'
#
loop_
_entity.id
_entity.type
_entity.pdbx_description
1 polymer ?
#
loop_
_entity_poly.entity_id
_entity_poly.type
_entity_poly.pdbx_seq_one_letter_code
_entity_poly.pdbx_strand_id
1 'polypeptide(L)'
;MLQGVQRGYNLPELITLEQYQYIRDHKELDPVLAGFVGFGCSFGGKWYGGYARNKTGTNYALQSKRSLLKDMATLQNAEFVCGDYRRLCIPPGSVIYADPPYNNTTGYGGEKFDTIEFWIAMQLLADTGHTVFVSEQEAPPGVACIWERPFTRTLDRNKSNQFKVTEKLF
;
A
#
# COMPACT_ATOMS: atom_id res chain seq x y z
N MET A 1 -3.66 -11.81 0.82
CA MET A 1 -4.80 -11.29 1.61
C MET A 1 -5.99 -10.94 0.71
N LEU A 2 -5.91 -9.93 -0.16
CA LEU A 2 -7.07 -9.42 -0.93
C LEU A 2 -7.80 -10.50 -1.74
N GLN A 3 -7.07 -11.33 -2.48
CA GLN A 3 -7.66 -12.49 -3.19
C GLN A 3 -8.45 -13.44 -2.28
N GLY A 4 -7.95 -13.71 -1.06
CA GLY A 4 -8.63 -14.57 -0.10
C GLY A 4 -9.94 -13.95 0.38
N VAL A 5 -9.92 -12.65 0.70
CA VAL A 5 -11.11 -11.91 1.12
C VAL A 5 -12.14 -11.83 0.01
N GLN A 6 -11.73 -11.59 -1.23
CA GLN A 6 -12.61 -11.60 -2.40
C GLN A 6 -13.29 -12.96 -2.62
N ARG A 7 -12.60 -14.07 -2.26
CA ARG A 7 -13.13 -15.44 -2.31
C ARG A 7 -13.94 -15.83 -1.06
N GLY A 8 -14.25 -14.89 -0.18
CA GLY A 8 -15.09 -15.11 0.99
C GLY A 8 -14.36 -15.57 2.26
N TYR A 9 -13.04 -15.33 2.37
CA TYR A 9 -12.32 -15.60 3.62
C TYR A 9 -12.96 -14.85 4.79
N ASN A 10 -13.32 -15.58 5.85
CA ASN A 10 -13.95 -15.00 7.04
C ASN A 10 -12.91 -14.37 7.97
N LEU A 11 -12.79 -13.06 7.90
CA LEU A 11 -11.88 -12.30 8.75
C LEU A 11 -12.36 -12.28 10.21
N PRO A 12 -11.46 -12.41 11.20
CA PRO A 12 -11.81 -12.31 12.61
C PRO A 12 -12.26 -10.89 12.98
N GLU A 13 -13.12 -10.80 13.99
CA GLU A 13 -13.58 -9.51 14.52
C GLU A 13 -12.75 -9.04 15.71
N LEU A 14 -11.97 -9.91 16.29
CA LEU A 14 -11.08 -9.61 17.41
C LEU A 14 -9.75 -10.33 17.20
N ILE A 15 -8.67 -9.64 17.49
CA ILE A 15 -7.31 -10.20 17.57
C ILE A 15 -6.72 -9.73 18.88
N THR A 16 -6.27 -10.67 19.72
CA THR A 16 -5.55 -10.35 20.96
C THR A 16 -4.07 -10.06 20.68
N LEU A 17 -3.36 -9.52 21.65
CA LEU A 17 -1.91 -9.30 21.53
C LEU A 17 -1.15 -10.62 21.30
N GLU A 18 -1.53 -11.68 22.02
CA GLU A 18 -0.93 -13.00 21.89
C GLU A 18 -1.16 -13.58 20.49
N GLN A 19 -2.39 -13.46 19.97
CA GLN A 19 -2.72 -13.88 18.60
C GLN A 19 -1.94 -13.06 17.55
N TYR A 20 -1.83 -11.74 17.75
CA TYR A 20 -1.05 -10.88 16.87
C TYR A 20 0.41 -11.33 16.80
N GLN A 21 1.03 -11.62 17.95
CA GLN A 21 2.42 -12.08 18.03
C GLN A 21 2.58 -13.46 17.38
N TYR A 22 1.69 -14.40 17.70
CA TYR A 22 1.72 -15.73 17.12
C TYR A 22 1.61 -15.69 15.58
N ILE A 23 0.64 -14.93 15.03
CA ILE A 23 0.43 -14.82 13.60
C ILE A 23 1.63 -14.12 12.92
N ARG A 24 2.23 -13.12 13.58
CA ARG A 24 3.45 -12.47 13.09
C ARG A 24 4.61 -13.46 12.91
N ASP A 25 4.74 -14.39 13.84
CA ASP A 25 5.87 -15.33 13.89
C ASP A 25 5.61 -16.59 13.03
N HIS A 26 4.34 -16.80 12.58
CA HIS A 26 3.89 -17.96 11.79
C HIS A 26 3.06 -17.53 10.57
N LYS A 27 3.53 -16.52 9.83
CA LYS A 27 2.79 -15.91 8.69
C LYS A 27 2.47 -16.90 7.56
N GLU A 28 3.27 -17.93 7.43
CA GLU A 28 3.17 -18.98 6.40
C GLU A 28 1.98 -19.92 6.61
N LEU A 29 1.49 -20.07 7.86
CA LEU A 29 0.38 -20.97 8.17
C LEU A 29 -0.95 -20.47 7.59
N ASP A 30 -1.16 -19.16 7.60
CA ASP A 30 -2.34 -18.52 7.00
C ASP A 30 -1.96 -17.14 6.43
N PRO A 31 -1.52 -17.08 5.18
CA PRO A 31 -1.10 -15.83 4.54
C PRO A 31 -2.22 -14.78 4.41
N VAL A 32 -3.49 -15.20 4.37
CA VAL A 32 -4.64 -14.28 4.30
C VAL A 32 -4.80 -13.59 5.64
N LEU A 33 -4.85 -14.36 6.72
CA LEU A 33 -4.92 -13.83 8.09
C LEU A 33 -3.69 -12.99 8.43
N ALA A 34 -2.49 -13.47 8.08
CA ALA A 34 -1.24 -12.74 8.30
C ALA A 34 -1.25 -11.37 7.61
N GLY A 35 -1.75 -11.29 6.38
CA GLY A 35 -1.90 -10.03 5.67
C GLY A 35 -2.90 -9.08 6.34
N PHE A 36 -4.03 -9.59 6.79
CA PHE A 36 -5.03 -8.81 7.51
C PHE A 36 -4.50 -8.28 8.85
N VAL A 37 -3.90 -9.15 9.65
CA VAL A 37 -3.37 -8.79 10.97
C VAL A 37 -2.17 -7.86 10.84
N GLY A 38 -1.27 -8.14 9.89
CA GLY A 38 -0.05 -7.39 9.67
C GLY A 38 -0.26 -5.92 9.33
N PHE A 39 -1.31 -5.60 8.59
CA PHE A 39 -1.70 -4.21 8.27
C PHE A 39 -2.84 -3.72 9.17
N GLY A 40 -3.94 -4.44 9.25
CA GLY A 40 -5.18 -3.99 9.86
C GLY A 40 -5.14 -3.93 11.39
N CYS A 41 -4.30 -4.73 12.05
CA CYS A 41 -4.15 -4.74 13.50
C CYS A 41 -2.84 -4.09 13.97
N SER A 42 -2.11 -3.42 13.08
CA SER A 42 -0.83 -2.77 13.38
C SER A 42 -0.94 -1.26 13.51
N PHE A 43 -0.09 -0.69 14.36
CA PHE A 43 -0.04 0.76 14.56
C PHE A 43 0.28 1.50 13.25
N GLY A 44 -0.57 2.46 12.91
CA GLY A 44 -0.42 3.27 11.69
C GLY A 44 -0.54 2.49 10.39
N GLY A 45 -1.10 1.27 10.41
CA GLY A 45 -1.21 0.42 9.22
C GLY A 45 0.13 -0.08 8.66
N LYS A 46 1.22 0.03 9.43
CA LYS A 46 2.53 -0.45 9.02
C LYS A 46 2.63 -1.96 9.22
N TRP A 47 3.19 -2.65 8.24
CA TRP A 47 3.40 -4.10 8.28
C TRP A 47 4.06 -4.56 9.56
N TYR A 48 3.29 -5.21 10.44
CA TYR A 48 3.70 -5.63 11.79
C TYR A 48 4.46 -4.56 12.58
N GLY A 49 4.07 -3.28 12.44
CA GLY A 49 4.67 -2.11 13.11
C GLY A 49 4.32 -1.96 14.59
N GLY A 50 3.83 -3.03 15.21
CA GLY A 50 3.39 -3.11 16.60
C GLY A 50 1.86 -3.19 16.71
N TYR A 51 1.38 -3.96 17.69
CA TYR A 51 -0.06 -4.17 17.92
C TYR A 51 -0.78 -2.84 18.18
N ALA A 52 -1.80 -2.56 17.39
CA ALA A 52 -2.57 -1.33 17.49
C ALA A 52 -3.46 -1.34 18.74
N ARG A 53 -3.29 -0.36 19.60
CA ARG A 53 -4.09 -0.14 20.80
C ARG A 53 -4.16 1.34 21.16
N ASN A 54 -5.24 1.72 21.80
CA ASN A 54 -5.39 3.07 22.36
C ASN A 54 -6.04 3.03 23.74
N LYS A 55 -6.14 4.20 24.39
CA LYS A 55 -6.73 4.33 25.74
C LYS A 55 -8.25 4.11 25.75
N THR A 56 -8.91 4.22 24.61
CA THR A 56 -10.38 4.11 24.48
C THR A 56 -10.83 2.67 24.18
N GLY A 57 -9.91 1.71 24.07
CA GLY A 57 -10.25 0.29 23.82
C GLY A 57 -10.79 0.03 22.41
N THR A 58 -10.38 0.83 21.41
CA THR A 58 -10.82 0.64 20.02
C THR A 58 -10.47 -0.77 19.53
N ASN A 59 -11.46 -1.46 18.99
CA ASN A 59 -11.26 -2.75 18.32
C ASN A 59 -10.79 -2.51 16.87
N TYR A 60 -9.48 -2.48 16.67
CA TYR A 60 -8.88 -2.25 15.35
C TYR A 60 -9.12 -3.39 14.36
N ALA A 61 -9.23 -4.64 14.81
CA ALA A 61 -9.56 -5.77 13.94
C ALA A 61 -10.97 -5.60 13.33
N LEU A 62 -11.97 -5.29 14.14
CA LEU A 62 -13.33 -5.05 13.66
C LEU A 62 -13.41 -3.83 12.73
N GLN A 63 -12.71 -2.74 13.08
CA GLN A 63 -12.65 -1.54 12.25
C GLN A 63 -12.05 -1.84 10.88
N SER A 64 -10.90 -2.52 10.83
CA SER A 64 -10.20 -2.90 9.61
C SER A 64 -11.00 -3.89 8.77
N LYS A 65 -11.65 -4.89 9.40
CA LYS A 65 -12.56 -5.82 8.73
C LYS A 65 -13.68 -5.07 8.01
N ARG A 66 -14.36 -4.14 8.69
CA ARG A 66 -15.47 -3.37 8.12
C ARG A 66 -15.01 -2.49 6.94
N SER A 67 -13.87 -1.82 7.09
CA SER A 67 -13.30 -1.00 6.01
C SER A 67 -12.96 -1.87 4.80
N LEU A 68 -12.23 -2.96 5.02
CA LEU A 68 -11.82 -3.86 3.94
C LEU A 68 -13.01 -4.49 3.21
N LEU A 69 -14.04 -4.96 3.93
CA LEU A 69 -15.23 -5.53 3.31
C LEU A 69 -16.03 -4.49 2.51
N LYS A 70 -16.08 -3.25 2.98
CA LYS A 70 -16.69 -2.13 2.25
C LYS A 70 -15.95 -1.89 0.92
N ASP A 71 -14.61 -1.83 0.98
CA ASP A 71 -13.78 -1.60 -0.21
C ASP A 71 -13.88 -2.81 -1.18
N MET A 72 -13.89 -4.05 -0.65
CA MET A 72 -14.06 -5.26 -1.46
C MET A 72 -15.40 -5.29 -2.22
N ALA A 73 -16.44 -4.66 -1.70
CA ALA A 73 -17.73 -4.57 -2.42
C ALA A 73 -17.60 -3.82 -3.76
N THR A 74 -16.68 -2.87 -3.86
CA THR A 74 -16.41 -2.11 -5.10
C THR A 74 -15.37 -2.79 -6.00
N LEU A 75 -14.62 -3.77 -5.48
CA LEU A 75 -13.51 -4.44 -6.15
C LEU A 75 -13.84 -5.88 -6.58
N GLN A 76 -15.14 -6.19 -6.79
CA GLN A 76 -15.59 -7.54 -7.15
C GLN A 76 -14.96 -8.05 -8.47
N ASN A 77 -14.74 -7.15 -9.42
CA ASN A 77 -14.18 -7.48 -10.73
C ASN A 77 -12.66 -7.16 -10.81
N ALA A 78 -12.03 -6.78 -9.70
CA ALA A 78 -10.59 -6.50 -9.67
C ALA A 78 -9.80 -7.80 -9.62
N GLU A 79 -8.74 -7.88 -10.42
CA GLU A 79 -7.74 -8.93 -10.33
C GLU A 79 -6.59 -8.45 -9.44
N PHE A 80 -6.24 -9.24 -8.43
CA PHE A 80 -5.12 -8.95 -7.55
C PHE A 80 -3.92 -9.82 -7.94
N VAL A 81 -2.85 -9.20 -8.40
CA VAL A 81 -1.61 -9.89 -8.78
C VAL A 81 -0.50 -9.48 -7.82
N CYS A 82 0.32 -10.44 -7.40
CA CYS A 82 1.53 -10.18 -6.64
C CYS A 82 2.73 -10.59 -7.49
N GLY A 83 3.63 -9.65 -7.77
CA GLY A 83 4.80 -9.92 -8.59
C GLY A 83 5.57 -8.64 -8.92
N ASP A 84 6.62 -8.83 -9.69
CA ASP A 84 7.39 -7.71 -10.23
C ASP A 84 6.58 -7.00 -11.33
N TYR A 85 6.38 -5.69 -11.19
CA TYR A 85 5.61 -4.89 -12.13
C TYR A 85 6.14 -4.95 -13.57
N ARG A 86 7.44 -5.16 -13.76
CA ARG A 86 8.10 -5.30 -15.07
C ARG A 86 7.69 -6.55 -15.83
N ARG A 87 7.10 -7.53 -15.15
CA ARG A 87 6.66 -8.82 -15.70
C ARG A 87 5.14 -8.94 -15.82
N LEU A 88 4.41 -7.90 -15.49
CA LEU A 88 2.96 -7.90 -15.62
C LEU A 88 2.55 -7.93 -17.10
N CYS A 89 1.62 -8.80 -17.43
CA CYS A 89 0.96 -8.77 -18.73
C CYS A 89 -0.16 -7.73 -18.70
N ILE A 90 0.10 -6.58 -19.29
CA ILE A 90 -0.83 -5.44 -19.28
C ILE A 90 -1.57 -5.44 -20.62
N PRO A 91 -2.92 -5.42 -20.64
CA PRO A 91 -3.69 -5.35 -21.87
C PRO A 91 -3.37 -4.06 -22.67
N PRO A 92 -3.30 -4.12 -24.02
CA PRO A 92 -3.02 -2.95 -24.83
C PRO A 92 -3.98 -1.78 -24.56
N GLY A 93 -3.45 -0.54 -24.55
CA GLY A 93 -4.25 0.67 -24.34
C GLY A 93 -4.77 0.86 -22.91
N SER A 94 -4.17 0.19 -21.93
CA SER A 94 -4.54 0.33 -20.52
C SER A 94 -4.22 1.70 -19.96
N VAL A 95 -4.99 2.11 -18.95
CA VAL A 95 -4.62 3.20 -18.05
C VAL A 95 -3.88 2.61 -16.85
N ILE A 96 -2.67 3.09 -16.61
CA ILE A 96 -1.77 2.61 -15.55
C ILE A 96 -1.61 3.73 -14.52
N TYR A 97 -1.86 3.41 -13.25
CA TYR A 97 -1.50 4.28 -12.13
C TYR A 97 -0.41 3.59 -11.31
N ALA A 98 0.75 4.22 -11.22
CA ALA A 98 1.90 3.72 -10.51
C ALA A 98 2.14 4.56 -9.25
N ASP A 99 2.24 3.89 -8.10
CA ASP A 99 2.57 4.48 -6.79
C ASP A 99 3.82 3.78 -6.22
N PRO A 100 5.03 4.16 -6.69
CA PRO A 100 6.27 3.52 -6.28
C PRO A 100 6.65 3.91 -4.84
N PRO A 101 7.56 3.17 -4.19
CA PRO A 101 8.20 3.63 -2.96
C PRO A 101 8.93 4.95 -3.22
N TYR A 102 8.55 6.01 -2.50
CA TYR A 102 9.18 7.33 -2.67
C TYR A 102 10.67 7.30 -2.33
N ASN A 103 11.47 8.02 -3.08
CA ASN A 103 12.95 8.01 -3.04
C ASN A 103 13.57 8.17 -1.65
N ASN A 104 12.89 8.82 -0.71
CA ASN A 104 13.39 9.14 0.63
C ASN A 104 12.66 8.37 1.75
N THR A 105 11.91 7.33 1.42
CA THR A 105 11.23 6.51 2.41
C THR A 105 12.04 5.26 2.74
N THR A 106 12.01 4.83 4.01
CA THR A 106 12.49 3.51 4.41
C THR A 106 11.72 2.46 3.64
N GLY A 107 12.37 1.80 2.69
CA GLY A 107 11.76 0.74 1.88
C GLY A 107 11.14 -0.37 2.73
N TYR A 108 10.31 -1.19 2.12
CA TYR A 108 9.62 -2.33 2.75
C TYR A 108 10.55 -3.53 3.02
N GLY A 109 11.78 -3.29 3.52
CA GLY A 109 12.70 -4.35 3.95
C GLY A 109 13.18 -5.21 2.79
N GLY A 110 14.10 -4.74 1.98
CA GLY A 110 14.61 -5.46 0.83
C GLY A 110 15.64 -4.67 0.05
N GLU A 111 15.82 -5.01 -1.20
CA GLU A 111 16.66 -4.28 -2.13
C GLU A 111 16.17 -2.84 -2.30
N LYS A 112 17.12 -1.92 -2.49
CA LYS A 112 16.81 -0.52 -2.72
C LYS A 112 16.02 -0.40 -4.04
N PHE A 113 14.89 0.30 -4.00
CA PHE A 113 14.09 0.57 -5.18
C PHE A 113 14.90 1.40 -6.19
N ASP A 114 15.02 0.91 -7.41
CA ASP A 114 15.72 1.62 -8.49
C ASP A 114 14.74 2.57 -9.21
N THR A 115 14.79 3.82 -8.81
CA THR A 115 13.94 4.88 -9.37
C THR A 115 14.24 5.15 -10.84
N ILE A 116 15.49 4.99 -11.28
CA ILE A 116 15.87 5.22 -12.68
C ILE A 116 15.25 4.13 -13.57
N GLU A 117 15.45 2.88 -13.20
CA GLU A 117 14.85 1.74 -13.90
C GLU A 117 13.31 1.82 -13.92
N PHE A 118 12.71 2.27 -12.81
CA PHE A 118 11.26 2.49 -12.74
C PHE A 118 10.78 3.52 -13.77
N TRP A 119 11.40 4.70 -13.85
CA TRP A 119 10.98 5.73 -14.80
C TRP A 119 11.20 5.32 -16.25
N ILE A 120 12.27 4.56 -16.54
CA ILE A 120 12.49 3.95 -17.88
C ILE A 120 11.34 2.99 -18.22
N ALA A 121 10.92 2.16 -17.26
CA ALA A 121 9.80 1.24 -17.48
C ALA A 121 8.48 1.98 -17.70
N MET A 122 8.20 3.05 -16.96
CA MET A 122 7.00 3.88 -17.15
C MET A 122 6.99 4.56 -18.52
N GLN A 123 8.13 5.09 -18.96
CA GLN A 123 8.26 5.67 -20.30
C GLN A 123 8.02 4.63 -21.40
N LEU A 124 8.60 3.43 -21.25
CA LEU A 124 8.39 2.35 -22.23
C LEU A 124 6.90 1.96 -22.33
N LEU A 125 6.19 1.89 -21.20
CA LEU A 125 4.76 1.63 -21.20
C LEU A 125 3.98 2.74 -21.92
N ALA A 126 4.33 4.00 -21.71
CA ALA A 126 3.73 5.12 -22.43
C ALA A 126 4.01 5.04 -23.93
N ASP A 127 5.24 4.76 -24.35
CA ASP A 127 5.66 4.63 -25.75
C ASP A 127 4.98 3.45 -26.47
N THR A 128 4.56 2.43 -25.72
CA THR A 128 3.81 1.28 -26.25
C THR A 128 2.29 1.48 -26.26
N GLY A 129 1.82 2.70 -25.99
CA GLY A 129 0.42 3.10 -26.17
C GLY A 129 -0.45 2.98 -24.93
N HIS A 130 0.14 2.87 -23.73
CA HIS A 130 -0.58 2.99 -22.48
C HIS A 130 -0.67 4.44 -22.01
N THR A 131 -1.72 4.78 -21.26
CA THR A 131 -1.78 6.04 -20.52
C THR A 131 -1.22 5.81 -19.13
N VAL A 132 -0.10 6.45 -18.78
CA VAL A 132 0.61 6.21 -17.52
C VAL A 132 0.52 7.44 -16.62
N PHE A 133 0.12 7.22 -15.39
CA PHE A 133 0.15 8.20 -14.30
C PHE A 133 1.06 7.70 -13.19
N VAL A 134 1.91 8.59 -12.67
CA VAL A 134 2.84 8.26 -11.58
C VAL A 134 2.65 9.23 -10.41
N SER A 135 2.37 8.69 -9.23
CA SER A 135 2.35 9.44 -7.97
C SER A 135 3.76 9.45 -7.38
N GLU A 136 4.43 10.61 -7.37
CA GLU A 136 5.79 10.76 -6.83
C GLU A 136 6.03 12.25 -6.47
N GLN A 137 7.09 12.54 -5.74
CA GLN A 137 7.48 13.90 -5.38
C GLN A 137 8.26 14.59 -6.50
N GLU A 138 9.05 13.82 -7.25
CA GLU A 138 9.92 14.29 -8.31
C GLU A 138 9.87 13.36 -9.52
N ALA A 139 10.02 13.91 -10.70
CA ALA A 139 10.10 13.19 -11.97
C ALA A 139 11.33 13.60 -12.76
N PRO A 140 11.79 12.77 -13.71
CA PRO A 140 12.85 13.14 -14.65
C PRO A 140 12.48 14.36 -15.48
N PRO A 141 13.49 15.10 -16.00
CA PRO A 141 13.25 16.19 -16.95
C PRO A 141 12.41 15.73 -18.15
N GLY A 142 11.43 16.55 -18.51
CA GLY A 142 10.55 16.26 -19.65
C GLY A 142 9.23 15.57 -19.30
N VAL A 143 9.08 15.05 -18.09
CA VAL A 143 7.80 14.50 -17.62
C VAL A 143 6.95 15.63 -17.04
N ALA A 144 5.72 15.77 -17.54
CA ALA A 144 4.82 16.85 -17.12
C ALA A 144 4.13 16.53 -15.79
N CYS A 145 4.22 17.45 -14.83
CA CYS A 145 3.38 17.41 -13.63
C CYS A 145 1.98 17.92 -14.02
N ILE A 146 0.96 17.09 -13.86
CA ILE A 146 -0.43 17.42 -14.22
C ILE A 146 -1.27 17.80 -12.99
N TRP A 147 -0.81 17.48 -11.81
CA TRP A 147 -1.45 17.85 -10.55
C TRP A 147 -0.45 17.86 -9.40
N GLU A 148 -0.61 18.83 -8.49
CA GLU A 148 0.17 18.86 -7.25
C GLU A 148 -0.67 19.36 -6.08
N ARG A 149 -0.36 18.87 -4.88
CA ARG A 149 -1.02 19.29 -3.65
C ARG A 149 -0.03 19.28 -2.47
N PRO A 150 0.19 20.43 -1.81
CA PRO A 150 0.94 20.46 -0.57
C PRO A 150 0.10 19.88 0.58
N PHE A 151 0.72 19.06 1.43
CA PHE A 151 0.13 18.61 2.67
C PHE A 151 1.18 18.52 3.79
N THR A 152 0.71 18.45 5.02
CA THR A 152 1.58 18.37 6.19
C THR A 152 1.63 16.93 6.68
N ARG A 153 2.78 16.30 6.63
CA ARG A 153 3.03 15.01 7.29
C ARG A 153 3.40 15.22 8.75
N THR A 154 2.85 14.40 9.61
CA THR A 154 3.22 14.33 11.03
C THR A 154 3.82 12.96 11.28
N LEU A 155 5.10 12.89 11.68
CA LEU A 155 5.80 11.61 11.93
C LEU A 155 5.42 10.98 13.26
N ASP A 156 5.02 11.79 14.22
CA ASP A 156 4.65 11.35 15.56
C ASP A 156 3.50 12.23 16.12
N ARG A 157 3.12 11.96 17.38
CA ARG A 157 2.10 12.78 18.08
C ARG A 157 2.60 14.19 18.43
N ASN A 158 3.87 14.48 18.22
CA ASN A 158 4.48 15.75 18.57
C ASN A 158 4.36 16.69 17.36
N LYS A 159 3.51 17.70 17.45
CA LYS A 159 3.28 18.67 16.37
C LYS A 159 4.53 19.43 15.92
N SER A 160 5.63 19.34 16.69
CA SER A 160 6.94 19.91 16.33
C SER A 160 7.64 19.15 15.20
N ASN A 161 7.27 17.91 14.91
CA ASN A 161 7.82 17.08 13.84
C ASN A 161 6.92 17.06 12.58
N GLN A 162 6.33 18.20 12.27
CA GLN A 162 5.57 18.39 11.04
C GLN A 162 6.49 18.93 9.94
N PHE A 163 6.40 18.34 8.77
CA PHE A 163 7.04 18.86 7.57
C PHE A 163 6.06 18.90 6.40
N LYS A 164 6.23 19.90 5.56
CA LYS A 164 5.44 20.06 4.35
C LYS A 164 6.00 19.13 3.26
N VAL A 165 5.12 18.39 2.63
CA VAL A 165 5.42 17.53 1.48
C VAL A 165 4.46 17.94 0.37
N THR A 166 4.92 17.94 -0.86
CA THR A 166 4.05 18.12 -2.02
C THR A 166 3.91 16.78 -2.72
N GLU A 167 2.69 16.31 -2.82
CA GLU A 167 2.35 15.15 -3.62
C GLU A 167 2.06 15.61 -5.03
N LYS A 168 2.58 14.90 -6.01
CA LYS A 168 2.44 15.25 -7.41
C LYS A 168 1.96 14.05 -8.22
N LEU A 169 1.29 14.34 -9.31
CA LEU A 169 0.91 13.37 -10.33
C LEU A 169 1.53 13.80 -11.66
N PHE A 170 2.22 12.88 -12.22
CA PHE A 170 2.90 13.01 -13.51
C PHE A 170 2.23 12.13 -14.55
#